data_213ebd214b73763dd2c96ad44dcb542a
#
_entry.id   213ebd214b73763dd2c96ad44dcb542a
#
_cell.length_a   1.000
_cell.length_b   1.000
_cell.length_c   1.000
_cell.angle_alpha   90.00
_cell.angle_beta   90.00
_cell.angle_gamma   90.00
#
_symmetry.space_group_name_H-M   'P 1'
#
loop_
_entity.id
_entity.type
_entity.pdbx_description
1 polymer ?
#
loop_
_entity_poly.entity_id
_entity_poly.type
_entity_poly.pdbx_seq_one_letter_code
_entity_poly.pdbx_strand_id
1 'polypeptide(L)'
;MLNANGSDPIELEIFKNLFHSIAEEMGAALARTAFSPNIKERRDYSCAVFDAAGEAIAMGDHMPVHLGSMPMSVRAAIDALTLMPGDVAMLNDPFCGGTHLPDITLVAPVFIKQNPGGRLPAASRARPAGERPDLRPDFFVASRAHHADVGGAYAGSMGPCREI
;
A
#
# COMPACT_ATOMS: atom_id res chain seq x y z
N MET A 1 -12.13 -32.50 1.23
CA MET A 1 -12.45 -32.52 -0.21
C MET A 1 -11.77 -31.31 -0.84
N LEU A 2 -10.93 -31.51 -1.82
CA LEU A 2 -10.31 -30.40 -2.56
C LEU A 2 -11.38 -29.69 -3.39
N ASN A 3 -11.29 -28.37 -3.52
CA ASN A 3 -12.15 -27.62 -4.42
C ASN A 3 -11.73 -27.86 -5.89
N ALA A 4 -12.47 -27.29 -6.87
CA ALA A 4 -12.22 -27.47 -8.31
C ALA A 4 -10.79 -27.09 -8.75
N ASN A 5 -10.05 -26.29 -7.95
CA ASN A 5 -8.67 -25.85 -8.20
C ASN A 5 -7.62 -26.65 -7.42
N GLY A 6 -8.01 -27.74 -6.73
CA GLY A 6 -7.08 -28.61 -5.99
C GLY A 6 -6.59 -28.08 -4.65
N SER A 7 -7.11 -26.94 -4.17
CA SER A 7 -6.76 -26.37 -2.86
C SER A 7 -7.68 -26.88 -1.76
N ASP A 8 -7.13 -27.01 -0.53
CA ASP A 8 -7.92 -27.32 0.65
C ASP A 8 -8.73 -26.07 1.07
N PRO A 9 -10.07 -26.14 1.17
CA PRO A 9 -10.88 -25.01 1.63
C PRO A 9 -10.51 -24.51 3.02
N ILE A 10 -10.05 -25.39 3.90
CA ILE A 10 -9.62 -25.00 5.26
C ILE A 10 -8.33 -24.17 5.19
N GLU A 11 -7.36 -24.61 4.39
CA GLU A 11 -6.12 -23.88 4.17
C GLU A 11 -6.37 -22.51 3.55
N LEU A 12 -7.25 -22.43 2.55
CA LEU A 12 -7.65 -21.17 1.92
C LEU A 12 -8.25 -20.19 2.94
N GLU A 13 -9.14 -20.66 3.81
CA GLU A 13 -9.76 -19.81 4.82
C GLU A 13 -8.75 -19.34 5.89
N ILE A 14 -7.78 -20.18 6.24
CA ILE A 14 -6.68 -19.82 7.15
C ILE A 14 -5.85 -18.69 6.54
N PHE A 15 -5.40 -18.81 5.29
CA PHE A 15 -4.61 -17.77 4.63
C PHE A 15 -5.40 -16.48 4.42
N LYS A 16 -6.66 -16.56 4.03
CA LYS A 16 -7.54 -15.40 3.90
C LYS A 16 -7.60 -14.61 5.21
N ASN A 17 -7.86 -15.30 6.32
CA ASN A 17 -7.92 -14.65 7.64
C ASN A 17 -6.56 -14.10 8.09
N LEU A 18 -5.46 -14.79 7.76
CA LEU A 18 -4.11 -14.32 8.05
C LEU A 18 -3.80 -13.01 7.30
N PHE A 19 -4.03 -12.95 6.01
CA PHE A 19 -3.80 -11.74 5.22
C PHE A 19 -4.71 -10.59 5.65
N HIS A 20 -5.97 -10.87 5.99
CA HIS A 20 -6.88 -9.87 6.54
C HIS A 20 -6.35 -9.32 7.87
N SER A 21 -5.88 -10.19 8.78
CA SER A 21 -5.29 -9.78 10.06
C SER A 21 -4.05 -8.89 9.86
N ILE A 22 -3.22 -9.17 8.86
CA ILE A 22 -2.06 -8.32 8.51
C ILE A 22 -2.54 -6.90 8.12
N ALA A 23 -3.55 -6.79 7.27
CA ALA A 23 -4.09 -5.49 6.86
C ALA A 23 -4.67 -4.72 8.05
N GLU A 24 -5.38 -5.40 8.97
CA GLU A 24 -5.90 -4.82 10.21
C GLU A 24 -4.79 -4.33 11.15
N GLU A 25 -3.73 -5.12 11.33
CA GLU A 25 -2.58 -4.74 12.15
C GLU A 25 -1.84 -3.52 11.58
N MET A 26 -1.68 -3.45 10.25
CA MET A 26 -1.14 -2.27 9.57
C MET A 26 -1.98 -1.03 9.86
N GLY A 27 -3.30 -1.13 9.75
CA GLY A 27 -4.24 -0.04 10.05
C GLY A 27 -4.18 0.39 11.52
N ALA A 28 -4.12 -0.56 12.45
CA ALA A 28 -3.98 -0.26 13.87
C ALA A 28 -2.64 0.44 14.19
N ALA A 29 -1.55 0.04 13.53
CA ALA A 29 -0.27 0.70 13.67
C ALA A 29 -0.31 2.13 13.12
N LEU A 30 -0.89 2.33 11.94
CA LEU A 30 -1.06 3.64 11.32
C LEU A 30 -1.86 4.59 12.22
N ALA A 31 -3.02 4.16 12.72
CA ALA A 31 -3.86 4.97 13.60
C ALA A 31 -3.15 5.36 14.90
N ARG A 32 -2.37 4.43 15.50
CA ARG A 32 -1.63 4.70 16.75
C ARG A 32 -0.48 5.68 16.57
N THR A 33 0.16 5.68 15.41
CA THR A 33 1.34 6.53 15.13
C THR A 33 1.00 7.85 14.45
N ALA A 34 -0.22 8.00 13.94
CA ALA A 34 -0.65 9.19 13.23
C ALA A 34 -0.81 10.42 14.14
N PHE A 35 -0.48 11.57 13.58
CA PHE A 35 -0.73 12.89 14.19
C PHE A 35 -1.96 13.58 13.60
N SER A 36 -2.30 13.28 12.33
CA SER A 36 -3.47 13.84 11.67
C SER A 36 -4.76 13.41 12.37
N PRO A 37 -5.67 14.34 12.75
CA PRO A 37 -6.95 13.99 13.34
C PRO A 37 -7.83 13.19 12.40
N ASN A 38 -7.71 13.36 11.08
CA ASN A 38 -8.45 12.56 10.11
C ASN A 38 -8.06 11.08 10.20
N ILE A 39 -6.76 10.79 10.35
CA ILE A 39 -6.27 9.43 10.46
C ILE A 39 -6.57 8.86 11.86
N LYS A 40 -6.20 9.60 12.90
CA LYS A 40 -6.24 9.11 14.28
C LYS A 40 -7.65 9.03 14.85
N GLU A 41 -8.46 10.06 14.63
CA GLU A 41 -9.78 10.23 15.24
C GLU A 41 -10.89 9.70 14.32
N ARG A 42 -10.86 10.09 13.05
CA ARG A 42 -11.88 9.71 12.06
C ARG A 42 -11.62 8.36 11.41
N ARG A 43 -10.40 7.81 11.57
CA ARG A 43 -9.95 6.57 10.93
C ARG A 43 -10.07 6.59 9.40
N ASP A 44 -9.79 7.77 8.82
CA ASP A 44 -9.84 7.97 7.37
C ASP A 44 -8.55 7.45 6.72
N TYR A 45 -8.43 6.15 6.73
CA TYR A 45 -7.31 5.41 6.15
C TYR A 45 -7.76 4.00 5.73
N SER A 46 -6.93 3.34 4.93
CA SER A 46 -7.08 1.93 4.57
C SER A 46 -5.72 1.27 4.37
N CYS A 47 -5.64 0.00 4.70
CA CYS A 47 -4.46 -0.84 4.47
C CYS A 47 -4.85 -2.09 3.71
N ALA A 48 -3.95 -2.58 2.87
CA ALA A 48 -4.20 -3.74 2.03
C ALA A 48 -2.92 -4.50 1.70
N VAL A 49 -3.08 -5.79 1.38
CA VAL A 49 -2.04 -6.69 0.89
C VAL A 49 -2.36 -7.08 -0.54
N PHE A 50 -1.35 -7.06 -1.39
CA PHE A 50 -1.43 -7.36 -2.82
C PHE A 50 -0.43 -8.47 -3.17
N ASP A 51 -0.75 -9.26 -4.18
CA ASP A 51 0.17 -10.25 -4.71
C ASP A 51 1.32 -9.62 -5.54
N ALA A 52 2.22 -10.45 -6.04
CA ALA A 52 3.34 -10.01 -6.88
C ALA A 52 2.91 -9.33 -8.20
N ALA A 53 1.68 -9.56 -8.64
CA ALA A 53 1.09 -8.92 -9.81
C ALA A 53 0.37 -7.58 -9.48
N GLY A 54 0.25 -7.23 -8.20
CA GLY A 54 -0.47 -6.04 -7.74
C GLY A 54 -2.00 -6.23 -7.66
N GLU A 55 -2.47 -7.48 -7.65
CA GLU A 55 -3.87 -7.79 -7.41
C GLU A 55 -4.14 -7.88 -5.90
N ALA A 56 -5.29 -7.34 -5.46
CA ALA A 56 -5.63 -7.30 -4.04
C ALA A 56 -5.92 -8.71 -3.49
N ILE A 57 -5.18 -9.12 -2.45
CA ILE A 57 -5.40 -10.37 -1.71
C ILE A 57 -6.33 -10.12 -0.53
N ALA A 58 -6.05 -9.08 0.26
CA ALA A 58 -6.81 -8.73 1.44
C ALA A 58 -6.79 -7.22 1.68
N MET A 59 -7.89 -6.72 2.20
CA MET A 59 -8.03 -5.34 2.65
C MET A 59 -8.60 -5.35 4.07
N GLY A 60 -8.16 -4.43 4.91
CA GLY A 60 -8.73 -4.25 6.23
C GLY A 60 -10.13 -3.63 6.17
N ASP A 61 -10.93 -3.84 7.20
CA ASP A 61 -12.28 -3.27 7.34
C ASP A 61 -12.23 -1.77 7.70
N HIS A 62 -11.62 -1.00 6.79
CA HIS A 62 -11.39 0.43 6.95
C HIS A 62 -12.35 1.26 6.07
N MET A 63 -11.87 2.39 5.52
CA MET A 63 -12.70 3.31 4.74
C MET A 63 -13.07 2.74 3.37
N PRO A 64 -14.37 2.48 3.08
CA PRO A 64 -14.78 1.83 1.82
C PRO A 64 -14.42 2.61 0.56
N VAL A 65 -14.37 3.94 0.63
CA VAL A 65 -14.02 4.79 -0.51
C VAL A 65 -12.61 4.52 -1.06
N HIS A 66 -11.68 4.05 -0.22
CA HIS A 66 -10.33 3.72 -0.63
C HIS A 66 -10.23 2.37 -1.35
N LEU A 67 -11.16 1.45 -1.08
CA LEU A 67 -11.10 0.06 -1.57
C LEU A 67 -11.10 -0.01 -3.10
N GLY A 68 -11.91 0.81 -3.77
CA GLY A 68 -12.02 0.80 -5.23
C GLY A 68 -10.82 1.41 -5.96
N SER A 69 -10.11 2.35 -5.33
CA SER A 69 -9.04 3.11 -5.98
C SER A 69 -7.62 2.67 -5.57
N MET A 70 -7.45 2.01 -4.43
CA MET A 70 -6.13 1.57 -3.96
C MET A 70 -5.44 0.59 -4.92
N PRO A 71 -6.11 -0.40 -5.54
CA PRO A 71 -5.49 -1.25 -6.55
C PRO A 71 -4.89 -0.46 -7.73
N MET A 72 -5.56 0.62 -8.16
CA MET A 72 -5.05 1.49 -9.23
C MET A 72 -3.76 2.19 -8.82
N SER A 73 -3.66 2.64 -7.57
CA SER A 73 -2.45 3.28 -7.03
C SER A 73 -1.28 2.30 -6.94
N VAL A 74 -1.54 1.07 -6.48
CA VAL A 74 -0.52 0.02 -6.40
C VAL A 74 -0.03 -0.33 -7.80
N ARG A 75 -0.94 -0.48 -8.76
CA ARG A 75 -0.57 -0.74 -10.15
C ARG A 75 0.28 0.40 -10.73
N ALA A 76 -0.13 1.67 -10.54
CA ALA A 76 0.63 2.83 -11.01
C ALA A 76 2.05 2.86 -10.42
N ALA A 77 2.22 2.53 -9.14
CA ALA A 77 3.54 2.45 -8.50
C ALA A 77 4.41 1.34 -9.10
N ILE A 78 3.85 0.13 -9.31
CA ILE A 78 4.55 -1.02 -9.87
C ILE A 78 4.96 -0.76 -11.32
N ASP A 79 4.10 -0.14 -12.12
CA ASP A 79 4.35 0.15 -13.53
C ASP A 79 5.42 1.25 -13.71
N ALA A 80 5.45 2.22 -12.80
CA ALA A 80 6.38 3.35 -12.88
C ALA A 80 7.76 3.06 -12.23
N LEU A 81 7.84 2.19 -11.23
CA LEU A 81 9.02 2.02 -10.38
C LEU A 81 9.44 0.56 -10.27
N THR A 82 10.76 0.33 -10.21
CA THR A 82 11.32 -0.95 -9.77
C THR A 82 11.64 -0.84 -8.29
N LEU A 83 10.75 -1.39 -7.45
CA LEU A 83 10.88 -1.34 -5.99
C LEU A 83 11.76 -2.47 -5.49
N MET A 84 12.78 -2.11 -4.71
CA MET A 84 13.76 -3.02 -4.11
C MET A 84 13.48 -3.19 -2.60
N PRO A 85 14.08 -4.18 -1.93
CA PRO A 85 13.97 -4.32 -0.48
C PRO A 85 14.32 -3.02 0.26
N GLY A 86 13.37 -2.52 1.07
CA GLY A 86 13.51 -1.28 1.82
C GLY A 86 13.01 -0.02 1.12
N ASP A 87 12.62 -0.12 -0.14
CA ASP A 87 11.99 1.00 -0.86
C ASP A 87 10.52 1.16 -0.45
N VAL A 88 10.04 2.39 -0.54
CA VAL A 88 8.62 2.74 -0.41
C VAL A 88 8.29 3.76 -1.49
N ALA A 89 7.34 3.42 -2.35
CA ALA A 89 6.74 4.40 -3.26
C ALA A 89 5.69 5.22 -2.53
N MET A 90 5.64 6.52 -2.82
CA MET A 90 4.61 7.44 -2.31
C MET A 90 3.94 8.15 -3.48
N LEU A 91 2.62 8.16 -3.49
CA LEU A 91 1.83 8.82 -4.54
C LEU A 91 0.54 9.44 -3.98
N ASN A 92 0.13 10.54 -4.62
CA ASN A 92 -1.15 11.19 -4.36
C ASN A 92 -1.72 11.90 -5.62
N ASP A 93 -1.12 11.63 -6.79
CA ASP A 93 -1.55 12.24 -8.05
C ASP A 93 -2.88 11.61 -8.52
N PRO A 94 -3.99 12.39 -8.64
CA PRO A 94 -5.29 11.89 -9.09
C PRO A 94 -5.29 11.35 -10.51
N PHE A 95 -4.33 11.77 -11.34
CA PHE A 95 -4.19 11.34 -12.73
C PHE A 95 -3.31 10.10 -12.88
N CYS A 96 -2.59 9.72 -11.82
CA CYS A 96 -1.72 8.54 -11.76
C CYS A 96 -2.14 7.57 -10.65
N GLY A 97 -3.38 7.10 -10.67
CA GLY A 97 -3.88 6.09 -9.73
C GLY A 97 -4.26 6.62 -8.34
N GLY A 98 -4.10 7.92 -8.08
CA GLY A 98 -4.57 8.57 -6.86
C GLY A 98 -6.07 8.89 -6.90
N THR A 99 -6.59 9.50 -5.83
CA THR A 99 -7.96 10.00 -5.73
C THR A 99 -7.99 11.53 -5.68
N HIS A 100 -7.35 12.12 -4.67
CA HIS A 100 -7.18 13.55 -4.52
C HIS A 100 -5.94 13.82 -3.66
N LEU A 101 -5.41 15.03 -3.73
CA LEU A 101 -4.10 15.37 -3.16
C LEU A 101 -3.92 15.04 -1.66
N PRO A 102 -4.93 15.21 -0.78
CA PRO A 102 -4.81 14.82 0.63
C PRO A 102 -4.72 13.32 0.91
N ASP A 103 -5.10 12.46 -0.05
CA ASP A 103 -4.97 11.00 0.06
C ASP A 103 -3.58 10.56 -0.36
N ILE A 104 -2.68 10.43 0.60
CA ILE A 104 -1.34 9.91 0.35
C ILE A 104 -1.37 8.39 0.44
N THR A 105 -0.90 7.74 -0.62
CA THR A 105 -0.75 6.28 -0.68
C THR A 105 0.73 5.92 -0.63
N LEU A 106 1.07 4.98 0.25
CA LEU A 106 2.39 4.36 0.34
C LEU A 106 2.29 2.92 -0.14
N VAL A 107 3.23 2.50 -0.98
CA VAL A 107 3.34 1.13 -1.51
C VAL A 107 4.74 0.61 -1.23
N ALA A 108 4.83 -0.53 -0.55
CA ALA A 108 6.10 -1.17 -0.22
C ALA A 108 6.14 -2.62 -0.72
N PRO A 109 7.26 -3.07 -1.33
CA PRO A 109 7.47 -4.45 -1.73
C PRO A 109 7.83 -5.32 -0.52
N VAL A 110 7.38 -6.55 -0.51
CA VAL A 110 7.69 -7.57 0.50
C VAL A 110 8.42 -8.72 -0.16
N PHE A 111 9.58 -9.10 0.40
CA PHE A 111 10.45 -10.17 -0.08
C PHE A 111 10.63 -11.21 1.03
N ILE A 112 9.95 -12.36 0.93
CA ILE A 112 9.98 -13.39 1.96
C ILE A 112 11.21 -14.29 1.84
N LYS A 113 11.61 -14.64 0.62
CA LYS A 113 12.63 -15.67 0.35
C LYS A 113 14.08 -15.22 0.53
N GLN A 114 14.34 -13.96 0.81
CA GLN A 114 15.70 -13.41 0.76
C GLN A 114 16.29 -13.00 2.11
N ASN A 115 15.64 -13.33 3.21
CA ASN A 115 16.18 -12.96 4.51
C ASN A 115 16.28 -14.15 5.49
N PRO A 116 17.19 -15.10 5.29
CA PRO A 116 17.45 -16.17 6.25
C PRO A 116 17.94 -15.68 7.62
N GLY A 117 18.28 -14.39 7.74
CA GLY A 117 18.86 -13.79 8.94
C GLY A 117 18.20 -12.53 9.48
N GLY A 118 17.05 -12.11 8.96
CA GLY A 118 16.23 -11.03 9.55
C GLY A 118 16.86 -9.62 9.52
N ARG A 119 17.96 -9.40 8.82
CA ARG A 119 18.57 -8.09 8.70
C ARG A 119 18.13 -7.41 7.41
N LEU A 120 17.31 -6.36 7.52
CA LEU A 120 16.98 -5.49 6.39
C LEU A 120 18.27 -4.94 5.79
N PRO A 121 18.49 -5.02 4.47
CA PRO A 121 19.58 -4.30 3.85
C PRO A 121 19.41 -2.81 4.14
N ALA A 122 20.51 -2.14 4.50
CA ALA A 122 20.49 -0.69 4.70
C ALA A 122 19.95 -0.03 3.42
N ALA A 123 19.03 0.95 3.59
CA ALA A 123 18.40 1.68 2.50
C ALA A 123 19.43 2.00 1.40
N SER A 124 19.28 1.37 0.25
CA SER A 124 20.18 1.53 -0.87
C SER A 124 19.87 2.89 -1.51
N ARG A 125 20.90 3.73 -1.64
CA ARG A 125 20.83 4.92 -2.46
C ARG A 125 20.36 4.51 -3.88
N ALA A 126 19.47 5.30 -4.47
CA ALA A 126 18.97 5.09 -5.82
C ALA A 126 20.08 4.62 -6.78
N ARG A 127 19.94 3.42 -7.32
CA ARG A 127 20.85 2.87 -8.31
C ARG A 127 20.47 3.36 -9.71
N PRO A 128 21.45 3.58 -10.59
CA PRO A 128 21.16 3.90 -11.99
C PRO A 128 20.34 2.80 -12.67
N ALA A 129 19.40 3.17 -13.53
CA ALA A 129 18.64 2.25 -14.34
C ALA A 129 19.61 1.44 -15.24
N GLY A 130 19.79 0.15 -14.94
CA GLY A 130 20.66 -0.72 -15.76
C GLY A 130 21.00 -2.07 -15.15
N GLU A 131 21.15 -2.17 -13.85
CA GLU A 131 21.42 -3.44 -13.18
C GLU A 131 20.19 -3.88 -12.39
N ARG A 132 19.35 -4.69 -13.01
CA ARG A 132 18.23 -5.36 -12.33
C ARG A 132 18.75 -6.69 -11.79
N PRO A 133 18.92 -6.88 -10.47
CA PRO A 133 18.92 -8.23 -9.94
C PRO A 133 17.55 -8.84 -10.29
N ASP A 134 17.52 -10.12 -10.55
CA ASP A 134 16.29 -10.89 -10.87
C ASP A 134 15.42 -11.10 -9.61
N LEU A 135 15.17 -9.98 -8.92
CA LEU A 135 14.54 -9.88 -7.61
C LEU A 135 13.12 -9.37 -7.81
N ARG A 136 12.15 -10.27 -7.68
CA ARG A 136 10.74 -9.92 -7.72
C ARG A 136 10.16 -9.95 -6.32
N PRO A 137 9.36 -8.94 -5.91
CA PRO A 137 8.62 -9.01 -4.67
C PRO A 137 7.69 -10.22 -4.64
N ASP A 138 7.56 -10.86 -3.48
CA ASP A 138 6.55 -11.89 -3.27
C ASP A 138 5.16 -11.29 -3.09
N PHE A 139 5.09 -10.11 -2.45
CA PHE A 139 3.86 -9.35 -2.19
C PHE A 139 4.15 -7.85 -2.25
N PHE A 140 3.07 -7.07 -2.26
CA PHE A 140 3.11 -5.65 -1.92
C PHE A 140 2.15 -5.37 -0.77
N VAL A 141 2.49 -4.38 0.04
CA VAL A 141 1.59 -3.82 1.04
C VAL A 141 1.36 -2.35 0.72
N ALA A 142 0.14 -1.89 0.92
CA ALA A 142 -0.18 -0.49 0.72
C ALA A 142 -0.98 0.07 1.89
N SER A 143 -0.74 1.34 2.20
CA SER A 143 -1.56 2.13 3.09
C SER A 143 -1.93 3.44 2.42
N ARG A 144 -3.17 3.86 2.57
CA ARG A 144 -3.67 5.17 2.14
C ARG A 144 -4.29 5.87 3.33
N ALA A 145 -4.03 7.17 3.45
CA ALA A 145 -4.62 7.97 4.50
C ALA A 145 -4.96 9.37 4.00
N HIS A 146 -6.13 9.87 4.40
CA HIS A 146 -6.56 11.23 4.16
C HIS A 146 -5.95 12.16 5.20
N HIS A 147 -5.00 12.97 4.79
CA HIS A 147 -4.37 13.98 5.65
C HIS A 147 -5.27 15.20 5.79
N ALA A 148 -5.30 15.78 6.99
CA ALA A 148 -6.10 16.98 7.25
C ALA A 148 -5.63 18.20 6.43
N ASP A 149 -4.34 18.25 6.15
CA ASP A 149 -3.71 19.30 5.34
C ASP A 149 -2.36 18.79 4.82
N VAL A 150 -2.09 18.96 3.53
CA VAL A 150 -0.81 18.63 2.86
C VAL A 150 -0.14 19.89 2.29
N GLY A 151 -0.63 21.07 2.66
CA GLY A 151 -0.13 22.37 2.19
C GLY A 151 -0.94 22.93 1.01
N GLY A 152 -0.42 24.00 0.43
CA GLY A 152 -1.08 24.76 -0.63
C GLY A 152 -1.66 26.08 -0.17
N ALA A 153 -2.38 26.76 -1.06
CA ALA A 153 -2.91 28.11 -0.82
C ALA A 153 -4.16 28.14 0.08
N TYR A 154 -4.80 26.99 0.29
CA TYR A 154 -6.06 26.88 1.02
C TYR A 154 -5.92 25.90 2.18
N ALA A 155 -6.53 26.22 3.32
CA ALA A 155 -6.59 25.33 4.45
C ALA A 155 -7.31 24.03 4.08
N GLY A 156 -6.76 22.88 4.51
CA GLY A 156 -7.28 21.55 4.14
C GLY A 156 -6.90 21.09 2.73
N SER A 157 -6.05 21.83 2.02
CA SER A 157 -5.47 21.46 0.72
C SER A 157 -6.47 21.17 -0.42
N MET A 158 -7.72 21.63 -0.31
CA MET A 158 -8.80 21.40 -1.28
C MET A 158 -9.42 22.71 -1.79
N GLY A 159 -8.58 23.67 -2.14
CA GLY A 159 -9.03 24.89 -2.77
C GLY A 159 -9.41 24.71 -4.25
N PRO A 160 -10.23 25.63 -4.81
CA PRO A 160 -10.55 25.60 -6.23
C PRO A 160 -9.26 25.81 -7.05
N CYS A 161 -8.97 24.87 -7.95
CA CYS A 161 -7.90 25.02 -8.93
C CYS A 161 -8.40 25.95 -10.04
N ARG A 162 -7.69 27.03 -10.31
CA ARG A 162 -8.00 27.98 -11.37
C ARG A 162 -7.12 27.78 -12.63
N GLU A 163 -6.08 26.99 -12.50
CA GLU A 163 -5.14 26.69 -13.59
C GLU A 163 -4.86 25.18 -13.58
N ILE A 164 -4.95 24.58 -14.75
CA ILE A 164 -4.53 23.20 -15.06
C ILE A 164 -3.24 23.28 -15.86
#